data_6a8a0f30ef00ce29d686e3d32518474f
#
_entry.id   6a8a0f30ef00ce29d686e3d32518474f
#
_cell.length_a   1.000
_cell.length_b   1.000
_cell.length_c   1.000
_cell.angle_alpha   90.00
_cell.angle_beta   90.00
_cell.angle_gamma   90.00
#
_symmetry.space_group_name_H-M   'P 1'
#
loop_
_entity.id
_entity.type
_entity.pdbx_description
1 polymer ?
#
loop_
_entity_poly.entity_id
_entity_poly.type
_entity_poly.pdbx_seq_one_letter_code
_entity_poly.pdbx_strand_id
1 'polypeptide(L)'
;MFSLEIIRNPKPLQPLKAAILDFDGTISLIREGWQQVMIPLFIEVLAETPNGKLETTTELEHAVREFVDLLTGKQTIYQCIRLAEEVAKRNGIPQEPLVYKHEYHRRLLQRIHHRLEALKNGNNPTEHLVPGSYHLLQTLRQHGLVVYLASGTDEVFVKEEADLLRVTDYFNGGVYGAQDDHKTFSKAMVIQRIISENNLQGQELIGFGDGYVEIENVHNIGGFAVGVATNESERSGIDDWKRKRLIEAGADLIIPDYSDMEQLESQIFA
;
A
#
# COMPACT_ATOMS: atom_id res chain seq x y z
N MET A 1 8.96 -21.00 2.63
CA MET A 1 9.77 -21.24 1.41
C MET A 1 9.43 -20.10 0.47
N PHE A 2 10.41 -19.31 0.03
CA PHE A 2 10.20 -18.25 -0.97
C PHE A 2 9.60 -18.90 -2.23
N SER A 3 8.61 -18.27 -2.83
CA SER A 3 7.95 -18.78 -4.03
C SER A 3 7.58 -17.60 -4.91
N LEU A 4 8.42 -17.31 -5.91
CA LEU A 4 8.11 -16.36 -6.95
C LEU A 4 7.19 -17.05 -7.98
N GLU A 5 6.06 -16.43 -8.29
CA GLU A 5 5.12 -16.93 -9.29
C GLU A 5 5.13 -16.01 -10.51
N ILE A 6 5.37 -16.59 -11.69
CA ILE A 6 5.23 -15.89 -12.97
C ILE A 6 3.76 -15.99 -13.40
N ILE A 7 3.08 -14.85 -13.50
CA ILE A 7 1.65 -14.81 -13.84
C ILE A 7 1.42 -14.48 -15.30
N ARG A 8 2.14 -13.49 -15.83
CA ARG A 8 1.95 -12.99 -17.21
C ARG A 8 3.28 -12.92 -17.96
N ASN A 9 4.09 -11.92 -17.71
CA ASN A 9 5.38 -11.73 -18.36
C ASN A 9 6.49 -12.23 -17.44
N PRO A 10 7.40 -13.09 -17.93
CA PRO A 10 8.50 -13.57 -17.11
C PRO A 10 9.55 -12.50 -16.81
N LYS A 11 9.65 -11.47 -17.66
CA LYS A 11 10.60 -10.38 -17.52
C LYS A 11 10.10 -9.09 -18.20
N PRO A 12 10.67 -7.92 -17.82
CA PRO A 12 10.39 -6.66 -18.49
C PRO A 12 10.66 -6.70 -19.99
N LEU A 13 9.84 -5.99 -20.77
CA LEU A 13 9.96 -5.93 -22.22
C LEU A 13 11.06 -4.98 -22.70
N GLN A 14 11.46 -4.03 -21.86
CA GLN A 14 12.49 -3.02 -22.12
C GLN A 14 13.40 -2.88 -20.90
N PRO A 15 14.63 -2.38 -21.07
CA PRO A 15 15.50 -2.03 -19.96
C PRO A 15 14.82 -1.05 -19.01
N LEU A 16 14.77 -1.38 -17.74
CA LEU A 16 14.12 -0.57 -16.70
C LEU A 16 14.96 0.68 -16.40
N LYS A 17 14.29 1.83 -16.21
CA LYS A 17 14.91 3.11 -15.84
C LYS A 17 14.36 3.68 -14.53
N ALA A 18 13.15 3.31 -14.16
CA ALA A 18 12.52 3.78 -12.95
C ALA A 18 11.77 2.67 -12.22
N ALA A 19 11.68 2.79 -10.91
CA ALA A 19 10.87 1.93 -10.05
C ALA A 19 9.93 2.79 -9.20
N ILE A 20 8.66 2.37 -9.08
CA ILE A 20 7.70 2.94 -8.14
C ILE A 20 7.28 1.87 -7.15
N LEU A 21 7.33 2.21 -5.87
CA LEU A 21 6.98 1.30 -4.79
C LEU A 21 5.85 1.90 -3.96
N ASP A 22 4.90 1.06 -3.56
CA ASP A 22 4.02 1.37 -2.44
C ASP A 22 4.80 1.29 -1.13
N PHE A 23 4.21 1.76 -0.04
CA PHE A 23 4.87 1.79 1.26
C PHE A 23 4.32 0.72 2.21
N ASP A 24 3.07 0.89 2.65
CA ASP A 24 2.43 0.02 3.63
C ASP A 24 2.18 -1.37 3.04
N GLY A 25 2.64 -2.43 3.69
CA GLY A 25 2.54 -3.81 3.18
C GLY A 25 3.52 -4.17 2.06
N THR A 26 4.22 -3.19 1.47
CA THR A 26 5.20 -3.37 0.38
C THR A 26 6.63 -3.20 0.86
N ILE A 27 6.91 -2.13 1.60
CA ILE A 27 8.21 -1.85 2.24
C ILE A 27 8.06 -1.86 3.75
N SER A 28 7.05 -1.16 4.29
CA SER A 28 6.80 -0.96 5.71
C SER A 28 5.74 -1.91 6.26
N LEU A 29 5.99 -2.47 7.43
CA LEU A 29 5.04 -3.20 8.26
C LEU A 29 4.69 -2.43 9.55
N ILE A 30 5.05 -1.15 9.65
CA ILE A 30 4.72 -0.33 10.84
C ILE A 30 3.21 -0.33 11.09
N ARG A 31 2.42 -0.24 10.02
CA ARG A 31 0.94 -0.13 10.07
C ARG A 31 0.22 -1.47 10.00
N GLU A 32 0.95 -2.60 10.04
CA GLU A 32 0.34 -3.93 10.07
C GLU A 32 -0.78 -3.99 11.12
N GLY A 33 -1.93 -4.58 10.74
CA GLY A 33 -3.12 -4.67 11.58
C GLY A 33 -4.02 -3.42 11.55
N TRP A 34 -3.83 -2.51 10.58
CA TRP A 34 -4.66 -1.31 10.41
C TRP A 34 -6.16 -1.61 10.26
N GLN A 35 -6.53 -2.72 9.64
CA GLN A 35 -7.92 -3.16 9.49
C GLN A 35 -8.57 -3.45 10.84
N GLN A 36 -7.79 -3.93 11.82
CA GLN A 36 -8.27 -4.19 13.18
C GLN A 36 -8.59 -2.91 13.96
N VAL A 37 -8.24 -1.76 13.41
CA VAL A 37 -8.63 -0.43 13.92
C VAL A 37 -9.77 0.15 13.11
N MET A 38 -9.67 0.12 11.78
CA MET A 38 -10.63 0.74 10.88
C MET A 38 -12.00 0.07 10.93
N ILE A 39 -12.02 -1.26 10.83
CA ILE A 39 -13.28 -2.03 10.76
C ILE A 39 -14.12 -1.83 12.03
N PRO A 40 -13.59 -2.01 13.26
CA PRO A 40 -14.36 -1.73 14.47
C PRO A 40 -14.85 -0.29 14.58
N LEU A 41 -14.01 0.70 14.25
CA LEU A 41 -14.42 2.11 14.23
C LEU A 41 -15.61 2.33 13.30
N PHE A 42 -15.57 1.78 12.10
CA PHE A 42 -16.64 1.97 11.12
C PHE A 42 -17.93 1.26 11.54
N ILE A 43 -17.82 0.08 12.16
CA ILE A 43 -18.97 -0.63 12.78
C ILE A 43 -19.58 0.22 13.89
N GLU A 44 -18.77 0.79 14.80
CA GLU A 44 -19.23 1.69 15.86
C GLU A 44 -20.05 2.86 15.29
N VAL A 45 -19.51 3.51 14.24
CA VAL A 45 -20.21 4.65 13.59
C VAL A 45 -21.54 4.23 12.97
N LEU A 46 -21.59 3.10 12.29
CA LEU A 46 -22.82 2.62 11.65
C LEU A 46 -23.87 2.15 12.67
N ALA A 47 -23.45 1.53 13.75
CA ALA A 47 -24.31 1.05 14.82
C ALA A 47 -25.08 2.19 15.54
N GLU A 48 -24.56 3.42 15.50
CA GLU A 48 -25.22 4.58 16.08
C GLU A 48 -26.31 5.19 15.17
N THR A 49 -26.38 4.80 13.91
CA THR A 49 -27.40 5.29 12.97
C THR A 49 -28.79 4.70 13.26
N PRO A 50 -29.90 5.37 12.87
CA PRO A 50 -31.24 4.87 13.09
C PRO A 50 -31.47 3.44 12.59
N ASN A 51 -31.07 3.12 11.36
CA ASN A 51 -31.23 1.78 10.81
C ASN A 51 -30.14 0.82 11.30
N GLY A 52 -28.91 1.30 11.53
CA GLY A 52 -27.82 0.48 12.05
C GLY A 52 -28.10 -0.11 13.42
N LYS A 53 -28.92 0.55 14.27
CA LYS A 53 -29.41 0.03 15.55
C LYS A 53 -30.32 -1.20 15.39
N LEU A 54 -30.85 -1.42 14.20
CA LEU A 54 -31.72 -2.55 13.86
C LEU A 54 -30.95 -3.71 13.20
N GLU A 55 -29.71 -3.45 12.79
CA GLU A 55 -28.82 -4.45 12.18
C GLU A 55 -28.02 -5.19 13.25
N THR A 56 -27.70 -6.43 13.01
CA THR A 56 -26.80 -7.20 13.88
C THR A 56 -25.35 -6.76 13.65
N THR A 57 -24.48 -7.00 14.64
CA THR A 57 -23.05 -6.72 14.50
C THR A 57 -22.45 -7.45 13.29
N THR A 58 -22.91 -8.67 12.99
CA THR A 58 -22.43 -9.45 11.83
C THR A 58 -22.83 -8.80 10.50
N GLU A 59 -24.05 -8.26 10.39
CA GLU A 59 -24.49 -7.55 9.17
C GLU A 59 -23.69 -6.26 8.96
N LEU A 60 -23.48 -5.49 10.02
CA LEU A 60 -22.64 -4.28 9.97
C LEU A 60 -21.18 -4.63 9.61
N GLU A 61 -20.62 -5.67 10.22
CA GLU A 61 -19.26 -6.12 9.92
C GLU A 61 -19.13 -6.54 8.46
N HIS A 62 -20.08 -7.30 7.91
CA HIS A 62 -20.08 -7.70 6.51
C HIS A 62 -20.10 -6.47 5.59
N ALA A 63 -21.01 -5.53 5.85
CA ALA A 63 -21.10 -4.30 5.06
C ALA A 63 -19.82 -3.47 5.11
N VAL A 64 -19.20 -3.33 6.31
CA VAL A 64 -17.94 -2.57 6.47
C VAL A 64 -16.79 -3.26 5.76
N ARG A 65 -16.62 -4.59 5.93
CA ARG A 65 -15.55 -5.34 5.26
C ARG A 65 -15.65 -5.23 3.75
N GLU A 66 -16.85 -5.37 3.18
CA GLU A 66 -17.07 -5.28 1.74
C GLU A 66 -16.47 -4.01 1.15
N PHE A 67 -16.76 -2.83 1.71
CA PHE A 67 -16.22 -1.60 1.14
C PHE A 67 -14.79 -1.26 1.58
N VAL A 68 -14.36 -1.68 2.77
CA VAL A 68 -12.96 -1.52 3.19
C VAL A 68 -12.05 -2.33 2.29
N ASP A 69 -12.40 -3.60 2.04
CA ASP A 69 -11.63 -4.48 1.16
C ASP A 69 -11.63 -3.97 -0.28
N LEU A 70 -12.80 -3.52 -0.81
CA LEU A 70 -12.89 -2.95 -2.15
C LEU A 70 -11.97 -1.74 -2.34
N LEU A 71 -11.82 -0.90 -1.30
CA LEU A 71 -11.06 0.35 -1.37
C LEU A 71 -9.63 0.23 -0.83
N THR A 72 -9.21 -0.95 -0.37
CA THR A 72 -7.81 -1.20 0.06
C THR A 72 -6.84 -0.93 -1.10
N GLY A 73 -5.77 -0.16 -0.82
CA GLY A 73 -4.82 0.33 -1.81
C GLY A 73 -5.11 1.76 -2.31
N LYS A 74 -6.33 2.29 -2.09
CA LYS A 74 -6.64 3.72 -2.31
C LYS A 74 -6.26 4.55 -1.08
N GLN A 75 -6.27 5.89 -1.23
CA GLN A 75 -6.13 6.78 -0.09
C GLN A 75 -7.22 6.51 0.95
N THR A 76 -6.87 6.54 2.22
CA THR A 76 -7.77 6.32 3.37
C THR A 76 -9.04 7.15 3.33
N ILE A 77 -8.97 8.37 2.76
CA ILE A 77 -10.13 9.25 2.65
C ILE A 77 -11.29 8.62 1.86
N TYR A 78 -11.02 7.77 0.87
CA TYR A 78 -12.08 7.13 0.08
C TYR A 78 -12.89 6.12 0.90
N GLN A 79 -12.26 5.42 1.85
CA GLN A 79 -12.95 4.56 2.79
C GLN A 79 -13.84 5.39 3.74
N CYS A 80 -13.38 6.58 4.14
CA CYS A 80 -14.15 7.50 4.98
C CYS A 80 -15.32 8.16 4.22
N ILE A 81 -15.13 8.48 2.94
CA ILE A 81 -16.22 8.95 2.06
C ILE A 81 -17.30 7.86 1.96
N ARG A 82 -16.87 6.62 1.73
CA ARG A 82 -17.81 5.50 1.68
C ARG A 82 -18.53 5.27 3.00
N LEU A 83 -17.85 5.41 4.13
CA LEU A 83 -18.49 5.36 5.45
C LEU A 83 -19.60 6.44 5.58
N ALA A 84 -19.32 7.67 5.16
CA ALA A 84 -20.31 8.75 5.19
C ALA A 84 -21.55 8.41 4.35
N GLU A 85 -21.37 7.81 3.16
CA GLU A 85 -22.48 7.31 2.33
C GLU A 85 -23.27 6.20 3.04
N GLU A 86 -22.60 5.27 3.70
CA GLU A 86 -23.25 4.19 4.44
C GLU A 86 -24.02 4.69 5.68
N VAL A 87 -23.52 5.74 6.35
CA VAL A 87 -24.27 6.46 7.41
C VAL A 87 -25.56 7.06 6.84
N ALA A 88 -25.48 7.77 5.70
CA ALA A 88 -26.64 8.37 5.06
C ALA A 88 -27.68 7.32 4.63
N LYS A 89 -27.26 6.20 4.05
CA LYS A 89 -28.13 5.06 3.67
C LYS A 89 -28.89 4.48 4.86
N ARG A 90 -28.31 4.58 6.07
CA ARG A 90 -28.93 4.11 7.33
C ARG A 90 -29.71 5.21 8.06
N ASN A 91 -30.14 6.26 7.34
CA ASN A 91 -30.87 7.41 7.86
C ASN A 91 -30.10 8.17 8.97
N GLY A 92 -28.78 8.02 9.05
CA GLY A 92 -27.92 8.81 9.92
C GLY A 92 -27.54 10.15 9.28
N ILE A 93 -27.00 11.05 10.09
CA ILE A 93 -26.41 12.32 9.61
C ILE A 93 -24.90 12.10 9.53
N PRO A 94 -24.32 12.00 8.31
CA PRO A 94 -22.89 11.78 8.18
C PRO A 94 -22.08 12.99 8.64
N GLN A 95 -20.95 12.74 9.22
CA GLN A 95 -19.92 13.76 9.42
C GLN A 95 -19.10 13.95 8.13
N GLU A 96 -18.29 15.01 8.09
CA GLU A 96 -17.32 15.20 7.01
C GLU A 96 -16.33 14.03 6.99
N PRO A 97 -15.98 13.46 5.83
CA PRO A 97 -15.08 12.31 5.73
C PRO A 97 -13.73 12.49 6.44
N LEU A 98 -13.21 13.72 6.48
CA LEU A 98 -11.96 14.03 7.19
C LEU A 98 -12.08 13.81 8.71
N VAL A 99 -13.25 13.97 9.31
CA VAL A 99 -13.45 13.71 10.75
C VAL A 99 -13.28 12.22 11.03
N TYR A 100 -13.84 11.35 10.21
CA TYR A 100 -13.65 9.90 10.33
C TYR A 100 -12.20 9.51 10.09
N LYS A 101 -11.54 10.12 9.10
CA LYS A 101 -10.13 9.88 8.80
C LYS A 101 -9.24 10.25 9.99
N HIS A 102 -9.46 11.41 10.61
CA HIS A 102 -8.69 11.84 11.78
C HIS A 102 -8.90 10.92 12.98
N GLU A 103 -10.14 10.48 13.23
CA GLU A 103 -10.40 9.54 14.34
C GLU A 103 -9.77 8.17 14.09
N TYR A 104 -9.87 7.64 12.86
CA TYR A 104 -9.17 6.43 12.48
C TYR A 104 -7.66 6.58 12.70
N HIS A 105 -7.08 7.68 12.21
CA HIS A 105 -5.66 7.93 12.32
C HIS A 105 -5.20 8.02 13.78
N ARG A 106 -5.95 8.74 14.63
CA ARG A 106 -5.71 8.83 16.06
C ARG A 106 -5.67 7.44 16.73
N ARG A 107 -6.63 6.56 16.41
CA ARG A 107 -6.68 5.18 16.94
C ARG A 107 -5.54 4.32 16.39
N LEU A 108 -5.22 4.46 15.12
CA LEU A 108 -4.10 3.73 14.51
C LEU A 108 -2.77 4.13 15.17
N LEU A 109 -2.50 5.41 15.35
CA LEU A 109 -1.29 5.88 16.03
C LEU A 109 -1.18 5.32 17.46
N GLN A 110 -2.28 5.21 18.20
CA GLN A 110 -2.26 4.56 19.52
C GLN A 110 -1.86 3.09 19.42
N ARG A 111 -2.37 2.36 18.40
CA ARG A 111 -2.03 0.96 18.20
C ARG A 111 -0.57 0.75 17.85
N ILE A 112 -0.03 1.56 16.94
CA ILE A 112 1.36 1.42 16.46
C ILE A 112 2.38 2.20 17.28
N HIS A 113 1.96 2.93 18.32
CA HIS A 113 2.81 3.79 19.14
C HIS A 113 4.08 3.05 19.63
N HIS A 114 3.93 1.83 20.11
CA HIS A 114 5.07 1.04 20.60
C HIS A 114 6.10 0.75 19.51
N ARG A 115 5.68 0.56 18.24
CA ARG A 115 6.57 0.33 17.09
C ARG A 115 7.35 1.61 16.77
N LEU A 116 6.65 2.75 16.73
CA LEU A 116 7.25 4.06 16.45
C LEU A 116 8.26 4.44 17.54
N GLU A 117 7.92 4.26 18.83
CA GLU A 117 8.83 4.55 19.94
C GLU A 117 10.04 3.61 19.94
N ALA A 118 9.87 2.34 19.63
CA ALA A 118 10.98 1.40 19.49
C ALA A 118 11.97 1.87 18.42
N LEU A 119 11.47 2.29 17.24
CA LEU A 119 12.30 2.82 16.15
C LEU A 119 12.98 4.13 16.55
N LYS A 120 12.29 5.08 17.18
CA LYS A 120 12.86 6.34 17.70
C LYS A 120 13.96 6.08 18.73
N ASN A 121 13.83 5.02 19.52
CA ASN A 121 14.85 4.61 20.50
C ASN A 121 16.01 3.79 19.90
N GLY A 122 16.05 3.67 18.57
CA GLY A 122 17.16 3.04 17.84
C GLY A 122 17.08 1.53 17.66
N ASN A 123 15.91 0.93 17.89
CA ASN A 123 15.70 -0.49 17.60
C ASN A 123 15.94 -0.79 16.11
N ASN A 124 16.19 -2.06 15.81
CA ASN A 124 16.48 -2.49 14.45
C ASN A 124 15.26 -2.30 13.52
N PRO A 125 15.35 -1.46 12.50
CA PRO A 125 14.22 -1.21 11.59
C PRO A 125 13.77 -2.44 10.81
N THR A 126 14.62 -3.44 10.63
CA THR A 126 14.29 -4.64 9.83
C THR A 126 13.12 -5.44 10.40
N GLU A 127 12.80 -5.28 11.70
CA GLU A 127 11.63 -5.90 12.33
C GLU A 127 10.30 -5.32 11.83
N HIS A 128 10.35 -4.12 11.25
CA HIS A 128 9.20 -3.40 10.74
C HIS A 128 9.24 -3.19 9.22
N LEU A 129 10.08 -3.96 8.53
CA LEU A 129 10.17 -4.01 7.07
C LEU A 129 9.64 -5.35 6.55
N VAL A 130 9.10 -5.34 5.34
CA VAL A 130 8.93 -6.56 4.55
C VAL A 130 10.31 -7.18 4.36
N PRO A 131 10.48 -8.50 4.62
CA PRO A 131 11.79 -9.14 4.56
C PRO A 131 12.52 -8.88 3.24
N GLY A 132 13.78 -8.48 3.32
CA GLY A 132 14.63 -8.19 2.16
C GLY A 132 14.47 -6.80 1.55
N SER A 133 13.61 -5.91 2.08
CA SER A 133 13.37 -4.56 1.52
C SER A 133 14.65 -3.74 1.30
N TYR A 134 15.60 -3.76 2.23
CA TYR A 134 16.88 -3.06 2.02
C TYR A 134 17.64 -3.61 0.82
N HIS A 135 17.66 -4.92 0.65
CA HIS A 135 18.35 -5.56 -0.47
C HIS A 135 17.68 -5.17 -1.80
N LEU A 136 16.33 -5.22 -1.88
CA LEU A 136 15.61 -4.72 -3.05
C LEU A 136 15.99 -3.29 -3.39
N LEU A 137 15.86 -2.36 -2.42
CA LEU A 137 16.12 -0.94 -2.64
C LEU A 137 17.56 -0.69 -3.09
N GLN A 138 18.52 -1.39 -2.48
CA GLN A 138 19.93 -1.33 -2.87
C GLN A 138 20.14 -1.85 -4.30
N THR A 139 19.55 -3.00 -4.66
CA THR A 139 19.65 -3.59 -6.00
C THR A 139 19.09 -2.67 -7.07
N LEU A 140 17.89 -2.10 -6.86
CA LEU A 140 17.30 -1.14 -7.79
C LEU A 140 18.23 0.06 -8.03
N ARG A 141 18.84 0.59 -6.97
CA ARG A 141 19.80 1.71 -7.05
C ARG A 141 21.10 1.31 -7.76
N GLN A 142 21.61 0.10 -7.52
CA GLN A 142 22.83 -0.43 -8.18
C GLN A 142 22.61 -0.61 -9.69
N HIS A 143 21.42 -0.99 -10.12
CA HIS A 143 21.03 -1.04 -11.53
C HIS A 143 20.72 0.33 -12.14
N GLY A 144 20.92 1.42 -11.38
CA GLY A 144 20.80 2.80 -11.86
C GLY A 144 19.36 3.30 -11.98
N LEU A 145 18.36 2.62 -11.41
CA LEU A 145 16.99 3.07 -11.47
C LEU A 145 16.77 4.33 -10.60
N VAL A 146 15.91 5.20 -11.09
CA VAL A 146 15.31 6.26 -10.26
C VAL A 146 14.15 5.64 -9.49
N VAL A 147 14.26 5.66 -8.15
CA VAL A 147 13.32 4.96 -7.25
C VAL A 147 12.37 5.96 -6.59
N TYR A 148 11.09 5.70 -6.72
CA TYR A 148 9.99 6.52 -6.21
C TYR A 148 9.17 5.75 -5.18
N LEU A 149 8.69 6.45 -4.15
CA LEU A 149 7.71 5.92 -3.21
C LEU A 149 6.39 6.66 -3.40
N ALA A 150 5.26 5.94 -3.48
CA ALA A 150 3.93 6.51 -3.58
C ALA A 150 2.93 5.74 -2.70
N SER A 151 2.46 6.36 -1.62
CA SER A 151 1.57 5.76 -0.64
C SER A 151 0.19 6.40 -0.60
N GLY A 152 -0.84 5.60 -0.27
CA GLY A 152 -2.18 6.08 0.08
C GLY A 152 -2.28 6.70 1.48
N THR A 153 -1.25 6.55 2.30
CA THR A 153 -1.07 7.21 3.60
C THR A 153 -0.64 8.67 3.41
N ASP A 154 -1.01 9.54 4.34
CA ASP A 154 -0.67 10.96 4.29
C ASP A 154 0.84 11.18 4.25
N GLU A 155 1.28 12.05 3.37
CA GLU A 155 2.70 12.25 3.04
C GLU A 155 3.58 12.55 4.25
N VAL A 156 3.05 13.33 5.21
CA VAL A 156 3.79 13.68 6.43
C VAL A 156 4.18 12.43 7.23
N PHE A 157 3.28 11.45 7.32
CA PHE A 157 3.53 10.20 8.06
C PHE A 157 4.41 9.24 7.27
N VAL A 158 4.19 9.15 5.96
CA VAL A 158 5.05 8.32 5.09
C VAL A 158 6.51 8.77 5.19
N LYS A 159 6.77 10.08 5.16
CA LYS A 159 8.13 10.63 5.30
C LYS A 159 8.73 10.33 6.67
N GLU A 160 7.97 10.58 7.76
CA GLU A 160 8.45 10.27 9.12
C GLU A 160 8.77 8.78 9.29
N GLU A 161 7.87 7.91 8.82
CA GLU A 161 8.04 6.46 8.94
C GLU A 161 9.16 5.93 8.04
N ALA A 162 9.35 6.47 6.83
CA ALA A 162 10.47 6.13 5.95
C ALA A 162 11.82 6.54 6.57
N ASP A 163 11.88 7.69 7.25
CA ASP A 163 13.08 8.13 7.98
C ASP A 163 13.38 7.20 9.15
N LEU A 164 12.37 6.84 9.95
CA LEU A 164 12.52 5.90 11.07
C LEU A 164 12.98 4.52 10.60
N LEU A 165 12.50 4.07 9.45
CA LEU A 165 12.92 2.82 8.81
C LEU A 165 14.26 2.96 8.09
N ARG A 166 14.86 4.15 8.02
CA ARG A 166 16.13 4.44 7.34
C ARG A 166 16.13 4.06 5.85
N VAL A 167 14.98 4.27 5.17
CA VAL A 167 14.85 3.94 3.74
C VAL A 167 14.71 5.17 2.85
N THR A 168 14.58 6.36 3.39
CA THR A 168 14.35 7.62 2.66
C THR A 168 15.40 7.86 1.57
N ASP A 169 16.68 7.65 1.87
CA ASP A 169 17.80 7.91 0.94
C ASP A 169 17.79 7.02 -0.33
N TYR A 170 17.06 5.90 -0.31
CA TYR A 170 16.90 5.06 -1.49
C TYR A 170 15.93 5.66 -2.51
N PHE A 171 14.98 6.49 -2.06
CA PHE A 171 13.94 7.08 -2.91
C PHE A 171 14.41 8.39 -3.56
N ASN A 172 15.44 8.29 -4.42
CA ASN A 172 16.04 9.46 -5.07
C ASN A 172 15.13 10.15 -6.10
N GLY A 173 14.03 9.52 -6.49
CA GLY A 173 12.97 10.13 -7.30
C GLY A 173 11.93 10.89 -6.47
N GLY A 174 11.90 10.63 -5.15
CA GLY A 174 11.01 11.31 -4.21
C GLY A 174 10.04 10.38 -3.48
N VAL A 175 9.47 10.93 -2.41
CA VAL A 175 8.47 10.30 -1.55
C VAL A 175 7.17 11.07 -1.66
N TYR A 176 6.12 10.41 -2.09
CA TYR A 176 4.79 10.96 -2.34
C TYR A 176 3.76 10.25 -1.48
N GLY A 177 2.89 11.02 -0.86
CA GLY A 177 1.79 10.49 -0.04
C GLY A 177 0.49 11.26 -0.27
N ALA A 178 -0.59 10.78 0.33
CA ALA A 178 -1.87 11.43 0.23
C ALA A 178 -1.82 12.86 0.80
N GLN A 179 -2.59 13.74 0.20
CA GLN A 179 -2.77 15.14 0.61
C GLN A 179 -4.18 15.31 1.19
N ASP A 180 -4.39 16.35 2.00
CA ASP A 180 -5.72 16.67 2.54
C ASP A 180 -6.75 16.92 1.43
N ASP A 181 -6.35 17.60 0.36
CA ASP A 181 -7.14 17.64 -0.87
C ASP A 181 -6.87 16.37 -1.68
N HIS A 182 -7.68 15.35 -1.44
CA HIS A 182 -7.56 14.04 -2.08
C HIS A 182 -7.69 14.07 -3.62
N LYS A 183 -8.18 15.18 -4.20
CA LYS A 183 -8.29 15.36 -5.66
C LYS A 183 -6.98 15.76 -6.30
N THR A 184 -6.03 16.28 -5.51
CA THR A 184 -4.73 16.76 -6.00
C THR A 184 -3.64 15.66 -5.99
N PHE A 185 -3.96 14.48 -5.44
CA PHE A 185 -3.05 13.35 -5.36
C PHE A 185 -3.73 12.04 -5.77
N SER A 186 -3.04 11.24 -6.56
CA SER A 186 -3.30 9.79 -6.73
C SER A 186 -2.03 9.09 -7.20
N LYS A 187 -1.91 7.78 -6.95
CA LYS A 187 -0.79 6.97 -7.47
C LYS A 187 -0.70 7.05 -9.01
N ALA A 188 -1.83 7.10 -9.70
CA ALA A 188 -1.87 7.30 -11.15
C ALA A 188 -1.23 8.64 -11.57
N MET A 189 -1.53 9.73 -10.86
CA MET A 189 -0.92 11.04 -11.14
C MET A 189 0.59 11.02 -10.91
N VAL A 190 1.07 10.36 -9.86
CA VAL A 190 2.50 10.18 -9.60
C VAL A 190 3.17 9.41 -10.75
N ILE A 191 2.58 8.31 -11.19
CA ILE A 191 3.09 7.52 -12.32
C ILE A 191 3.15 8.35 -13.60
N GLN A 192 2.09 9.09 -13.94
CA GLN A 192 2.07 9.96 -15.12
C GLN A 192 3.14 11.06 -15.04
N ARG A 193 3.33 11.63 -13.85
CA ARG A 193 4.38 12.61 -13.59
C ARG A 193 5.78 12.00 -13.79
N ILE A 194 6.05 10.82 -13.24
CA ILE A 194 7.32 10.10 -13.43
C ILE A 194 7.62 9.90 -14.91
N ILE A 195 6.64 9.41 -15.68
CA ILE A 195 6.77 9.18 -17.11
C ILE A 195 7.09 10.48 -17.84
N SER A 196 6.33 11.54 -17.57
CA SER A 196 6.48 12.81 -18.29
C SER A 196 7.78 13.54 -17.95
N GLU A 197 8.14 13.63 -16.67
CA GLU A 197 9.34 14.35 -16.20
C GLU A 197 10.64 13.65 -16.61
N ASN A 198 10.62 12.32 -16.73
CA ASN A 198 11.80 11.53 -17.11
C ASN A 198 11.79 11.09 -18.57
N ASN A 199 10.78 11.50 -19.35
CA ASN A 199 10.60 11.11 -20.76
C ASN A 199 10.68 9.58 -20.96
N LEU A 200 9.99 8.83 -20.08
CA LEU A 200 9.97 7.36 -20.09
C LEU A 200 8.87 6.83 -20.98
N GLN A 201 9.10 5.62 -21.52
CA GLN A 201 8.01 4.75 -21.98
C GLN A 201 7.47 3.97 -20.79
N GLY A 202 6.17 3.61 -20.80
CA GLY A 202 5.59 2.83 -19.71
C GLY A 202 6.36 1.53 -19.43
N GLN A 203 6.86 0.88 -20.46
CA GLN A 203 7.64 -0.37 -20.40
C GLN A 203 9.01 -0.23 -19.70
N GLU A 204 9.49 0.99 -19.49
CA GLU A 204 10.74 1.28 -18.77
C GLU A 204 10.52 1.47 -17.25
N LEU A 205 9.26 1.32 -16.79
CA LEU A 205 8.85 1.42 -15.38
C LEU A 205 8.55 0.03 -14.81
N ILE A 206 9.08 -0.23 -13.62
CA ILE A 206 8.67 -1.35 -12.77
C ILE A 206 7.92 -0.82 -11.55
N GLY A 207 6.84 -1.51 -11.14
CA GLY A 207 6.10 -1.18 -9.93
C GLY A 207 6.02 -2.35 -8.96
N PHE A 208 6.11 -2.05 -7.67
CA PHE A 208 5.93 -3.00 -6.58
C PHE A 208 4.79 -2.54 -5.68
N GLY A 209 3.86 -3.42 -5.35
CA GLY A 209 2.76 -3.08 -4.48
C GLY A 209 2.02 -4.30 -3.94
N ASP A 210 1.43 -4.13 -2.76
CA ASP A 210 0.57 -5.12 -2.11
C ASP A 210 -0.93 -4.84 -2.34
N GLY A 211 -1.27 -3.66 -2.90
CA GLY A 211 -2.60 -3.27 -3.30
C GLY A 211 -2.82 -3.40 -4.81
N TYR A 212 -4.09 -3.44 -5.22
CA TYR A 212 -4.44 -3.55 -6.65
C TYR A 212 -4.20 -2.24 -7.41
N VAL A 213 -4.24 -1.09 -6.74
CA VAL A 213 -4.22 0.23 -7.37
C VAL A 213 -2.91 0.50 -8.11
N GLU A 214 -1.78 0.28 -7.45
CA GLU A 214 -0.45 0.47 -8.05
C GLU A 214 -0.20 -0.55 -9.16
N ILE A 215 -0.59 -1.83 -8.94
CA ILE A 215 -0.43 -2.90 -9.92
C ILE A 215 -1.23 -2.58 -11.18
N GLU A 216 -2.51 -2.22 -11.05
CA GLU A 216 -3.35 -1.83 -12.18
C GLU A 216 -2.80 -0.61 -12.93
N ASN A 217 -2.36 0.43 -12.21
CA ASN A 217 -1.80 1.62 -12.82
C ASN A 217 -0.51 1.35 -13.60
N VAL A 218 0.39 0.54 -13.05
CA VAL A 218 1.64 0.14 -13.73
C VAL A 218 1.33 -0.74 -14.94
N HIS A 219 0.43 -1.71 -14.78
CA HIS A 219 -0.02 -2.57 -15.86
C HIS A 219 -0.64 -1.77 -17.02
N ASN A 220 -1.52 -0.81 -16.73
CA ASN A 220 -2.25 -0.04 -17.74
C ASN A 220 -1.34 0.83 -18.64
N ILE A 221 -0.16 1.21 -18.16
CA ILE A 221 0.84 1.92 -18.96
C ILE A 221 1.82 1.00 -19.68
N GLY A 222 1.65 -0.33 -19.54
CA GLY A 222 2.55 -1.34 -20.09
C GLY A 222 3.83 -1.54 -19.30
N GLY A 223 3.90 -1.07 -18.06
CA GLY A 223 4.99 -1.29 -17.12
C GLY A 223 5.02 -2.72 -16.58
N PHE A 224 6.10 -3.08 -15.91
CA PHE A 224 6.25 -4.40 -15.30
C PHE A 224 5.77 -4.37 -13.84
N ALA A 225 4.75 -5.13 -13.53
CA ALA A 225 4.05 -5.08 -12.25
C ALA A 225 4.37 -6.29 -11.36
N VAL A 226 4.97 -6.04 -10.20
CA VAL A 226 5.30 -7.05 -9.19
C VAL A 226 4.38 -6.92 -8.00
N GLY A 227 3.49 -7.89 -7.83
CA GLY A 227 2.59 -7.99 -6.69
C GLY A 227 3.29 -8.58 -5.47
N VAL A 228 3.28 -7.84 -4.37
CA VAL A 228 3.88 -8.22 -3.10
C VAL A 228 2.78 -8.76 -2.18
N ALA A 229 2.62 -10.08 -2.17
CA ALA A 229 1.55 -10.74 -1.43
C ALA A 229 2.00 -11.22 -0.05
N THR A 230 2.74 -10.39 0.68
CA THR A 230 3.26 -10.74 2.01
C THR A 230 2.13 -11.02 3.00
N ASN A 231 2.20 -12.16 3.69
CA ASN A 231 1.46 -12.32 4.93
C ASN A 231 2.17 -11.48 6.00
N GLU A 232 1.61 -10.30 6.28
CA GLU A 232 2.26 -9.28 7.11
C GLU A 232 2.41 -9.74 8.58
N SER A 233 1.40 -10.45 9.12
CA SER A 233 1.41 -10.90 10.51
C SER A 233 2.47 -11.97 10.77
N GLU A 234 2.70 -12.87 9.81
CA GLU A 234 3.70 -13.93 9.87
C GLU A 234 5.07 -13.46 9.35
N ARG A 235 5.09 -12.34 8.62
CA ARG A 235 6.27 -11.80 7.91
C ARG A 235 6.92 -12.84 6.99
N SER A 236 6.13 -13.74 6.46
CA SER A 236 6.57 -14.82 5.57
C SER A 236 5.40 -15.47 4.85
N GLY A 237 5.67 -16.01 3.65
CA GLY A 237 4.66 -16.69 2.86
C GLY A 237 3.70 -15.74 2.15
N ILE A 238 2.83 -16.33 1.35
CA ILE A 238 1.87 -15.62 0.51
C ILE A 238 0.53 -15.49 1.24
N ASP A 239 -0.02 -14.28 1.25
CA ASP A 239 -1.42 -14.01 1.58
C ASP A 239 -2.27 -14.27 0.34
N ASP A 240 -3.12 -15.29 0.39
CA ASP A 240 -3.94 -15.72 -0.75
C ASP A 240 -4.97 -14.67 -1.20
N TRP A 241 -5.48 -13.85 -0.28
CA TRP A 241 -6.41 -12.77 -0.61
C TRP A 241 -5.70 -11.66 -1.40
N LYS A 242 -4.51 -11.21 -0.93
CA LYS A 242 -3.68 -10.26 -1.67
C LYS A 242 -3.31 -10.84 -3.04
N ARG A 243 -2.78 -12.07 -3.06
CA ARG A 243 -2.37 -12.76 -4.29
C ARG A 243 -3.47 -12.72 -5.35
N LYS A 244 -4.69 -13.12 -5.01
CA LYS A 244 -5.81 -13.14 -5.95
C LYS A 244 -6.07 -11.74 -6.53
N ARG A 245 -6.15 -10.72 -5.71
CA ARG A 245 -6.41 -9.33 -6.14
C ARG A 245 -5.30 -8.77 -7.02
N LEU A 246 -4.04 -9.06 -6.70
CA LEU A 246 -2.90 -8.60 -7.47
C LEU A 246 -2.85 -9.26 -8.86
N ILE A 247 -3.19 -10.54 -8.96
CA ILE A 247 -3.36 -11.23 -10.25
C ILE A 247 -4.48 -10.59 -11.08
N GLU A 248 -5.64 -10.36 -10.48
CA GLU A 248 -6.78 -9.71 -11.14
C GLU A 248 -6.45 -8.28 -11.60
N ALA A 249 -5.60 -7.56 -10.86
CA ALA A 249 -5.12 -6.23 -11.22
C ALA A 249 -4.07 -6.20 -12.34
N GLY A 250 -3.55 -7.36 -12.74
CA GLY A 250 -2.61 -7.49 -13.86
C GLY A 250 -1.15 -7.60 -13.46
N ALA A 251 -0.83 -8.13 -12.28
CA ALA A 251 0.54 -8.43 -11.89
C ALA A 251 1.23 -9.37 -12.90
N ASP A 252 2.49 -9.09 -13.20
CA ASP A 252 3.36 -9.96 -14.00
C ASP A 252 4.00 -11.04 -13.13
N LEU A 253 4.45 -10.65 -11.92
CA LEU A 253 4.98 -11.54 -10.90
C LEU A 253 4.19 -11.40 -9.60
N ILE A 254 4.13 -12.48 -8.82
CA ILE A 254 3.72 -12.47 -7.40
C ILE A 254 4.87 -12.98 -6.56
N ILE A 255 5.18 -12.26 -5.49
CA ILE A 255 6.21 -12.63 -4.51
C ILE A 255 5.67 -12.50 -3.08
N PRO A 256 6.13 -13.34 -2.14
CA PRO A 256 5.79 -13.20 -0.73
C PRO A 256 6.54 -12.02 -0.07
N ASP A 257 7.78 -11.80 -0.44
CA ASP A 257 8.70 -10.80 0.10
C ASP A 257 9.94 -10.69 -0.79
N TYR A 258 11.03 -10.10 -0.31
CA TYR A 258 12.28 -9.90 -1.05
C TYR A 258 13.44 -10.77 -0.50
N SER A 259 13.14 -11.87 0.21
CA SER A 259 14.19 -12.71 0.83
C SER A 259 15.07 -13.42 -0.18
N ASP A 260 14.53 -13.75 -1.36
CA ASP A 260 15.30 -14.35 -2.47
C ASP A 260 15.54 -13.33 -3.58
N MET A 261 16.41 -12.37 -3.30
CA MET A 261 16.76 -11.33 -4.26
C MET A 261 17.50 -11.87 -5.49
N GLU A 262 18.24 -12.95 -5.38
CA GLU A 262 18.96 -13.55 -6.51
C GLU A 262 17.94 -14.02 -7.58
N GLN A 263 16.90 -14.73 -7.16
CA GLN A 263 15.84 -15.16 -8.05
C GLN A 263 15.07 -13.96 -8.63
N LEU A 264 14.71 -12.99 -7.79
CA LEU A 264 13.96 -11.80 -8.23
C LEU A 264 14.78 -10.95 -9.20
N GLU A 265 16.06 -10.69 -8.90
CA GLU A 265 16.96 -9.92 -9.76
C GLU A 265 17.14 -10.57 -11.13
N SER A 266 17.28 -11.90 -11.18
CA SER A 266 17.38 -12.65 -12.43
C SER A 266 16.11 -12.55 -13.30
N GLN A 267 14.94 -12.35 -12.70
CA GLN A 267 13.70 -12.14 -13.44
C GLN A 267 13.55 -10.69 -13.93
N ILE A 268 14.03 -9.71 -13.17
CA ILE A 268 13.85 -8.30 -13.46
C ILE A 268 14.90 -7.77 -14.44
N PHE A 269 16.16 -8.22 -14.29
CA PHE A 269 17.31 -7.65 -15.00
C PHE A 269 18.04 -8.63 -15.95
N ALA A 270 17.45 -9.78 -16.25
CA ALA A 270 18.04 -10.78 -17.14
C ALA A 270 17.91 -10.42 -18.64
#